data_520a106357dd3be5703f753ba5fed0f6
#
_entry.id   520a106357dd3be5703f753ba5fed0f6
#
_cell.length_a   1.000
_cell.length_b   1.000
_cell.length_c   1.000
_cell.angle_alpha   90.00
_cell.angle_beta   90.00
_cell.angle_gamma   90.00
#
_symmetry.space_group_name_H-M   'P 1'
#
loop_
_entity.id
_entity.type
_entity.pdbx_description
1 polymer ?
#
loop_
_entity_poly.entity_id
_entity_poly.type
_entity_poly.pdbx_seq_one_letter_code
_entity_poly.pdbx_strand_id
1 'polypeptide(L)'
;MLLFELSFPILVDESKLYFDGIGTSYNNSLNIKGGTSCSLCSYFNSFSAGKYRKYTLAQNITFNIKIQGFAEIFIKRENGNIITSRLIENSKPEALSITFSIIDAKDGEIFYPEISAKSDCQIFGGSYETKVSSQRDILLGASFCTYKREKYIISNMERLRDFGLKYSIPLKVFVVDNG
;
A
#
# COMPACT_ATOMS: atom_id res chain seq x y z
N MET A 1 9.48 8.62 -4.54
CA MET A 1 9.06 8.55 -3.11
C MET A 1 8.41 7.20 -2.88
N LEU A 2 8.90 6.44 -1.91
CA LEU A 2 8.29 5.20 -1.44
C LEU A 2 6.93 5.52 -0.80
N LEU A 3 5.89 4.77 -1.14
CA LEU A 3 4.56 4.90 -0.55
C LEU A 3 4.32 3.81 0.49
N PHE A 4 4.54 2.55 0.13
CA PHE A 4 4.59 1.42 1.06
C PHE A 4 5.24 0.20 0.43
N GLU A 5 5.63 -0.76 1.27
CA GLU A 5 6.24 -2.04 0.88
C GLU A 5 5.22 -3.18 0.97
N LEU A 6 5.38 -4.19 0.11
CA LEU A 6 4.62 -5.42 0.22
C LEU A 6 5.05 -6.20 1.47
N SER A 7 4.11 -6.87 2.09
CA SER A 7 4.35 -7.67 3.29
C SER A 7 3.84 -9.10 3.10
N PHE A 8 4.69 -10.07 3.44
CA PHE A 8 4.37 -11.51 3.40
C PHE A 8 4.84 -12.18 4.69
N PRO A 9 4.20 -11.92 5.83
CA PRO A 9 4.60 -12.49 7.10
C PRO A 9 4.37 -14.02 7.15
N ILE A 10 5.06 -14.69 8.08
CA ILE A 10 4.91 -16.12 8.33
C ILE A 10 3.66 -16.32 9.19
N LEU A 11 2.47 -16.24 8.60
CA LEU A 11 1.23 -16.50 9.32
C LEU A 11 0.35 -17.40 8.45
N VAL A 12 0.11 -18.63 8.91
CA VAL A 12 -0.66 -19.63 8.17
C VAL A 12 -2.15 -19.26 8.15
N ASP A 13 -2.70 -18.75 9.25
CA ASP A 13 -4.15 -18.54 9.41
C ASP A 13 -4.67 -17.17 8.91
N GLU A 14 -3.80 -16.21 8.68
CA GLU A 14 -4.16 -14.83 8.25
C GLU A 14 -3.66 -14.48 6.86
N SER A 15 -3.32 -15.46 6.03
CA SER A 15 -2.77 -15.25 4.68
C SER A 15 -3.65 -14.34 3.81
N LYS A 16 -4.99 -14.41 3.95
CA LYS A 16 -5.96 -13.59 3.21
C LYS A 16 -5.85 -12.08 3.49
N LEU A 17 -5.24 -11.68 4.59
CA LEU A 17 -4.93 -10.27 4.84
C LEU A 17 -3.80 -9.75 3.93
N TYR A 18 -2.99 -10.64 3.35
CA TYR A 18 -1.81 -10.32 2.56
C TYR A 18 -1.92 -10.75 1.09
N PHE A 19 -2.59 -11.85 0.80
CA PHE A 19 -2.85 -12.33 -0.56
C PHE A 19 -4.05 -13.27 -0.60
N ASP A 20 -4.64 -13.43 -1.78
CA ASP A 20 -5.70 -14.40 -2.07
C ASP A 20 -5.25 -15.32 -3.22
N GLY A 21 -5.58 -16.62 -3.12
CA GLY A 21 -5.18 -17.64 -4.09
C GLY A 21 -4.21 -18.67 -3.52
N ILE A 22 -3.55 -19.41 -4.43
CA ILE A 22 -2.66 -20.52 -4.05
C ILE A 22 -1.22 -20.00 -3.95
N GLY A 23 -0.78 -19.77 -2.72
CA GLY A 23 0.57 -19.33 -2.38
C GLY A 23 0.95 -19.69 -0.95
N THR A 24 2.25 -19.66 -0.65
CA THR A 24 2.78 -19.85 0.70
C THR A 24 3.77 -18.75 1.01
N SER A 25 3.56 -18.05 2.14
CA SER A 25 4.50 -17.03 2.61
C SER A 25 5.57 -17.64 3.53
N TYR A 26 6.82 -17.24 3.32
CA TYR A 26 7.95 -17.64 4.14
C TYR A 26 9.06 -16.58 4.10
N ASN A 27 9.57 -16.17 5.25
CA ASN A 27 10.65 -15.18 5.38
C ASN A 27 10.41 -13.90 4.53
N ASN A 28 9.21 -13.32 4.65
CA ASN A 28 8.78 -12.15 3.88
C ASN A 28 8.85 -12.35 2.35
N SER A 29 8.76 -13.59 1.89
CA SER A 29 8.61 -13.96 0.48
C SER A 29 7.32 -14.71 0.25
N LEU A 30 6.81 -14.69 -0.98
CA LEU A 30 5.62 -15.42 -1.40
C LEU A 30 5.98 -16.40 -2.51
N ASN A 31 5.73 -17.70 -2.28
CA ASN A 31 5.90 -18.76 -3.27
C ASN A 31 4.56 -19.06 -3.92
N ILE A 32 4.53 -19.11 -5.25
CA ILE A 32 3.33 -19.38 -6.06
C ILE A 32 3.65 -20.58 -6.95
N LYS A 33 2.79 -21.60 -6.89
CA LYS A 33 2.96 -22.81 -7.70
C LYS A 33 2.65 -22.55 -9.18
N GLY A 34 3.43 -23.12 -10.08
CA GLY A 34 3.18 -23.06 -11.53
C GLY A 34 1.79 -23.56 -11.92
N GLY A 35 1.16 -22.88 -12.86
CA GLY A 35 -0.22 -23.14 -13.30
C GLY A 35 -1.29 -22.56 -12.37
N THR A 36 -0.91 -21.76 -11.37
CA THR A 36 -1.86 -21.11 -10.43
C THR A 36 -1.75 -19.57 -10.48
N SER A 37 -2.72 -18.90 -9.89
CA SER A 37 -2.70 -17.43 -9.73
C SER A 37 -2.78 -17.04 -8.26
N CYS A 38 -2.13 -15.94 -7.93
CA CYS A 38 -2.18 -15.31 -6.63
C CYS A 38 -2.46 -13.83 -6.78
N SER A 39 -3.48 -13.35 -6.09
CA SER A 39 -3.91 -11.96 -6.09
C SER A 39 -3.40 -11.26 -4.84
N LEU A 40 -2.87 -10.05 -5.00
CA LEU A 40 -2.54 -9.15 -3.91
C LEU A 40 -3.70 -8.17 -3.58
N CYS A 41 -4.94 -8.53 -3.96
CA CYS A 41 -6.17 -7.85 -3.55
C CYS A 41 -6.45 -8.17 -2.07
N SER A 42 -5.75 -7.49 -1.18
CA SER A 42 -5.74 -7.77 0.24
C SER A 42 -5.62 -6.48 1.05
N TYR A 43 -5.86 -6.57 2.36
CA TYR A 43 -5.80 -5.40 3.24
C TYR A 43 -4.42 -4.71 3.24
N PHE A 44 -3.34 -5.50 3.24
CA PHE A 44 -1.98 -4.96 3.36
C PHE A 44 -1.26 -4.73 2.02
N ASN A 45 -1.64 -5.41 0.94
CA ASN A 45 -0.88 -5.37 -0.32
C ASN A 45 -1.61 -4.73 -1.49
N SER A 46 -2.90 -4.36 -1.36
CA SER A 46 -3.59 -3.57 -2.37
C SER A 46 -3.28 -2.08 -2.27
N PHE A 47 -3.38 -1.38 -3.40
CA PHE A 47 -3.09 0.05 -3.49
C PHE A 47 -4.39 0.88 -3.50
N SER A 48 -4.54 1.79 -2.53
CA SER A 48 -5.71 2.68 -2.41
C SER A 48 -5.68 3.81 -3.45
N ALA A 49 -5.83 3.48 -4.73
CA ALA A 49 -5.69 4.40 -5.87
C ALA A 49 -6.59 5.65 -5.74
N GLY A 50 -7.86 5.47 -5.36
CA GLY A 50 -8.80 6.57 -5.18
C GLY A 50 -8.37 7.55 -4.08
N LYS A 51 -7.84 7.06 -2.97
CA LYS A 51 -7.32 7.92 -1.89
C LYS A 51 -6.10 8.72 -2.34
N TYR A 52 -5.13 8.06 -2.99
CA TYR A 52 -3.93 8.74 -3.47
C TYR A 52 -4.26 9.79 -4.53
N ARG A 53 -5.16 9.48 -5.49
CA ARG A 53 -5.65 10.46 -6.46
C ARG A 53 -6.29 11.68 -5.78
N LYS A 54 -7.12 11.44 -4.77
CA LYS A 54 -7.88 12.50 -4.11
C LYS A 54 -7.03 13.41 -3.23
N TYR A 55 -6.08 12.84 -2.50
CA TYR A 55 -5.36 13.56 -1.44
C TYR A 55 -3.90 13.87 -1.77
N THR A 56 -3.38 13.46 -2.93
CA THR A 56 -2.01 13.73 -3.35
C THR A 56 -1.96 14.34 -4.76
N LEU A 57 -0.77 14.71 -5.21
CA LEU A 57 -0.49 15.15 -6.58
C LEU A 57 -0.05 13.99 -7.48
N ALA A 58 -0.04 12.76 -6.97
CA ALA A 58 0.36 11.59 -7.73
C ALA A 58 -0.64 11.30 -8.86
N GLN A 59 -0.13 11.17 -10.07
CA GLN A 59 -0.88 10.78 -11.26
C GLN A 59 -0.52 9.37 -11.71
N ASN A 60 0.75 9.00 -11.50
CA ASN A 60 1.30 7.70 -11.84
C ASN A 60 1.94 7.05 -10.62
N ILE A 61 1.72 5.75 -10.51
CA ILE A 61 2.28 4.89 -9.48
C ILE A 61 3.16 3.85 -10.16
N THR A 62 4.31 3.57 -9.58
CA THR A 62 5.19 2.50 -10.00
C THR A 62 5.10 1.38 -8.97
N PHE A 63 4.68 0.21 -9.41
CA PHE A 63 4.74 -1.03 -8.66
C PHE A 63 6.09 -1.68 -8.96
N ASN A 64 6.92 -1.83 -7.95
CA ASN A 64 8.19 -2.54 -8.00
C ASN A 64 8.00 -3.92 -7.37
N ILE A 65 8.56 -4.95 -8.00
CA ILE A 65 8.53 -6.31 -7.48
C ILE A 65 9.84 -7.00 -7.78
N LYS A 66 10.38 -7.76 -6.82
CA LYS A 66 11.51 -8.65 -7.03
C LYS A 66 11.01 -10.08 -7.12
N ILE A 67 11.16 -10.69 -8.29
CA ILE A 67 10.55 -11.98 -8.60
C ILE A 67 11.49 -12.88 -9.40
N GLN A 68 11.36 -14.19 -9.17
CA GLN A 68 11.98 -15.26 -9.94
C GLN A 68 10.89 -16.20 -10.47
N GLY A 69 11.08 -16.76 -11.65
CA GLY A 69 10.16 -17.70 -12.31
C GLY A 69 9.57 -17.14 -13.60
N PHE A 70 8.64 -17.88 -14.18
CA PHE A 70 7.91 -17.49 -15.39
C PHE A 70 6.46 -17.17 -15.02
N ALA A 71 6.06 -15.91 -15.16
CA ALA A 71 4.75 -15.42 -14.77
C ALA A 71 4.27 -14.25 -15.64
N GLU A 72 2.97 -14.03 -15.64
CA GLU A 72 2.36 -12.79 -16.09
C GLU A 72 1.82 -12.01 -14.87
N ILE A 73 2.21 -10.75 -14.76
CA ILE A 73 1.81 -9.86 -13.68
C ILE A 73 0.80 -8.86 -14.26
N PHE A 74 -0.38 -8.84 -13.70
CA PHE A 74 -1.46 -7.91 -14.05
C PHE A 74 -1.59 -6.86 -12.96
N ILE A 75 -1.79 -5.60 -13.32
CA ILE A 75 -2.34 -4.58 -12.43
C ILE A 75 -3.83 -4.47 -12.74
N LYS A 76 -4.67 -4.74 -11.77
CA LYS A 76 -6.12 -4.80 -11.89
C LYS A 76 -6.81 -3.76 -11.02
N ARG A 77 -8.00 -3.35 -11.43
CA ARG A 77 -8.97 -2.61 -10.62
C ARG A 77 -9.76 -3.57 -9.73
N GLU A 78 -10.36 -3.06 -8.69
CA GLU A 78 -11.24 -3.82 -7.77
C GLU A 78 -12.33 -4.64 -8.50
N ASN A 79 -12.84 -4.14 -9.62
CA ASN A 79 -13.82 -4.84 -10.45
C ASN A 79 -13.23 -5.91 -11.39
N GLY A 80 -11.93 -6.20 -11.28
CA GLY A 80 -11.21 -7.19 -12.08
C GLY A 80 -10.68 -6.69 -13.43
N ASN A 81 -11.01 -5.45 -13.84
CA ASN A 81 -10.52 -4.91 -15.11
C ASN A 81 -9.00 -4.72 -15.08
N ILE A 82 -8.34 -5.20 -16.12
CA ILE A 82 -6.88 -5.07 -16.28
C ILE A 82 -6.53 -3.66 -16.73
N ILE A 83 -5.60 -3.01 -16.00
CA ILE A 83 -5.03 -1.72 -16.36
C ILE A 83 -3.82 -1.92 -17.27
N THR A 84 -2.94 -2.85 -16.89
CA THR A 84 -1.73 -3.22 -17.63
C THR A 84 -1.26 -4.60 -17.21
N SER A 85 -0.45 -5.23 -18.06
CA SER A 85 0.22 -6.49 -17.70
C SER A 85 1.68 -6.51 -18.15
N ARG A 86 2.44 -7.42 -17.54
CA ARG A 86 3.84 -7.69 -17.89
C ARG A 86 4.15 -9.17 -17.78
N LEU A 87 4.61 -9.76 -18.89
CA LEU A 87 5.16 -11.12 -18.91
C LEU A 87 6.64 -11.07 -18.50
N ILE A 88 7.05 -11.99 -17.66
CA ILE A 88 8.43 -12.15 -17.20
C ILE A 88 8.87 -13.61 -17.26
N GLU A 89 10.16 -13.81 -17.50
CA GLU A 89 10.82 -15.12 -17.44
C GLU A 89 12.21 -14.93 -16.85
N ASN A 90 12.32 -15.06 -15.54
CA ASN A 90 13.54 -14.79 -14.78
C ASN A 90 14.07 -16.08 -14.12
N SER A 91 15.24 -16.55 -14.52
CA SER A 91 15.88 -17.72 -13.91
C SER A 91 16.46 -17.45 -12.52
N LYS A 92 16.63 -16.18 -12.14
CA LYS A 92 17.11 -15.70 -10.84
C LYS A 92 16.27 -14.51 -10.38
N PRO A 93 16.34 -14.13 -9.08
CA PRO A 93 15.58 -12.98 -8.58
C PRO A 93 15.97 -11.68 -9.28
N GLU A 94 15.03 -11.08 -9.99
CA GLU A 94 15.21 -9.80 -10.69
C GLU A 94 14.15 -8.79 -10.28
N ALA A 95 14.53 -7.51 -10.27
CA ALA A 95 13.62 -6.41 -10.01
C ALA A 95 12.89 -6.01 -11.31
N LEU A 96 11.58 -5.83 -11.20
CA LEU A 96 10.70 -5.35 -12.25
C LEU A 96 9.91 -4.14 -11.77
N SER A 97 9.71 -3.16 -12.65
CA SER A 97 8.87 -2.01 -12.39
C SER A 97 7.73 -1.93 -13.40
N ILE A 98 6.50 -1.74 -12.92
CA ILE A 98 5.29 -1.57 -13.72
C ILE A 98 4.67 -0.22 -13.30
N THR A 99 4.60 0.72 -14.24
CA THR A 99 4.00 2.03 -13.99
C THR A 99 2.58 2.07 -14.56
N PHE A 100 1.64 2.59 -13.77
CA PHE A 100 0.24 2.74 -14.14
C PHE A 100 -0.33 4.08 -13.66
N SER A 101 -1.37 4.57 -14.36
CA SER A 101 -2.06 5.82 -14.02
C SER A 101 -3.15 5.59 -12.99
N ILE A 102 -3.35 6.58 -12.10
CA ILE A 102 -4.46 6.63 -11.14
C ILE A 102 -5.39 7.83 -11.38
N ILE A 103 -5.21 8.56 -12.49
CA ILE A 103 -5.96 9.80 -12.77
C ILE A 103 -7.47 9.57 -12.80
N ASP A 104 -7.90 8.44 -13.33
CA ASP A 104 -9.32 8.06 -13.48
C ASP A 104 -9.84 7.13 -12.37
N ALA A 105 -9.05 6.90 -11.32
CA ALA A 105 -9.49 6.09 -10.19
C ALA A 105 -10.66 6.76 -9.46
N LYS A 106 -11.72 6.01 -9.14
CA LYS A 106 -12.87 6.48 -8.38
C LYS A 106 -12.52 6.66 -6.90
N ASP A 107 -13.30 7.46 -6.19
CA ASP A 107 -13.14 7.61 -4.74
C ASP A 107 -13.31 6.25 -4.04
N GLY A 108 -12.33 5.90 -3.22
CA GLY A 108 -12.30 4.61 -2.51
C GLY A 108 -11.80 3.42 -3.34
N GLU A 109 -11.63 3.57 -4.65
CA GLU A 109 -11.19 2.47 -5.53
C GLU A 109 -9.79 1.97 -5.18
N ILE A 110 -9.62 0.65 -5.20
CA ILE A 110 -8.36 -0.01 -5.03
C ILE A 110 -7.85 -0.64 -6.33
N PHE A 111 -6.52 -0.62 -6.50
CA PHE A 111 -5.82 -1.34 -7.56
C PHE A 111 -4.93 -2.39 -6.91
N TYR A 112 -4.72 -3.51 -7.57
CA TYR A 112 -3.93 -4.60 -7.01
C TYR A 112 -3.19 -5.38 -8.10
N PRO A 113 -2.03 -5.96 -7.78
CA PRO A 113 -1.35 -6.91 -8.64
C PRO A 113 -1.98 -8.30 -8.52
N GLU A 114 -2.06 -9.00 -9.63
CA GLU A 114 -2.31 -10.43 -9.70
C GLU A 114 -1.19 -11.09 -10.48
N ILE A 115 -0.66 -12.17 -9.95
CA ILE A 115 0.44 -12.93 -10.52
C ILE A 115 -0.09 -14.27 -11.02
N SER A 116 -0.08 -14.49 -12.34
CA SER A 116 -0.40 -15.78 -12.97
C SER A 116 0.90 -16.52 -13.26
N ALA A 117 1.24 -17.45 -12.39
CA ALA A 117 2.47 -18.22 -12.48
C ALA A 117 2.37 -19.30 -13.59
N LYS A 118 3.28 -19.25 -14.56
CA LYS A 118 3.41 -20.27 -15.62
C LYS A 118 4.37 -21.40 -15.21
N SER A 119 5.37 -21.09 -14.38
CA SER A 119 6.20 -22.01 -13.62
C SER A 119 6.16 -21.65 -12.14
N ASP A 120 6.79 -22.44 -11.29
CA ASP A 120 6.96 -22.07 -9.88
C ASP A 120 7.66 -20.72 -9.79
N CYS A 121 7.07 -19.79 -9.03
CA CYS A 121 7.53 -18.43 -8.87
C CYS A 121 7.76 -18.11 -7.40
N GLN A 122 8.77 -17.26 -7.14
CA GLN A 122 9.00 -16.69 -5.81
C GLN A 122 9.09 -15.16 -5.89
N ILE A 123 8.31 -14.49 -5.06
CA ILE A 123 8.33 -13.04 -4.87
C ILE A 123 9.14 -12.75 -3.60
N PHE A 124 10.20 -11.95 -3.74
CA PHE A 124 11.12 -11.58 -2.65
C PHE A 124 10.78 -10.24 -2.01
N GLY A 125 9.63 -9.66 -2.33
CA GLY A 125 9.16 -8.37 -1.88
C GLY A 125 8.83 -7.45 -3.03
N GLY A 126 8.40 -6.24 -2.68
CA GLY A 126 8.05 -5.20 -3.64
C GLY A 126 7.58 -3.95 -2.93
N SER A 127 7.28 -2.92 -3.71
CA SER A 127 6.84 -1.63 -3.19
C SER A 127 5.97 -0.88 -4.18
N TYR A 128 5.25 0.11 -3.67
CA TYR A 128 4.61 1.12 -4.48
C TYR A 128 5.31 2.45 -4.30
N GLU A 129 5.59 3.12 -5.42
CA GLU A 129 6.33 4.37 -5.46
C GLU A 129 5.65 5.39 -6.37
N THR A 130 5.97 6.66 -6.17
CA THR A 130 5.63 7.75 -7.09
C THR A 130 6.82 8.66 -7.32
N LYS A 131 6.88 9.28 -8.51
CA LYS A 131 7.90 10.28 -8.85
C LYS A 131 7.58 11.69 -8.29
N VAL A 132 6.40 11.87 -7.72
CA VAL A 132 6.01 13.17 -7.15
C VAL A 132 6.82 13.44 -5.90
N SER A 133 7.55 14.55 -5.90
CA SER A 133 8.41 14.97 -4.79
C SER A 133 7.70 15.84 -3.75
N SER A 134 6.53 16.41 -4.10
CA SER A 134 5.73 17.25 -3.22
C SER A 134 4.35 16.65 -2.98
N GLN A 135 3.81 16.86 -1.81
CA GLN A 135 2.42 16.53 -1.46
C GLN A 135 1.58 17.81 -1.55
N ARG A 136 0.25 17.65 -1.55
CA ARG A 136 -0.65 18.78 -1.33
C ARG A 136 -0.43 19.32 0.09
N ASP A 137 -0.70 20.60 0.26
CA ASP A 137 -0.72 21.19 1.60
C ASP A 137 -1.67 20.40 2.49
N ILE A 138 -1.13 19.94 3.61
CA ILE A 138 -1.87 19.12 4.56
C ILE A 138 -2.21 20.01 5.76
N LEU A 139 -3.49 20.07 6.12
CA LEU A 139 -3.93 20.56 7.40
C LEU A 139 -4.36 19.37 8.26
N LEU A 140 -3.62 19.10 9.32
CA LEU A 140 -3.96 18.02 10.25
C LEU A 140 -4.94 18.53 11.29
N GLY A 141 -6.12 17.91 11.36
CA GLY A 141 -7.10 18.13 12.42
C GLY A 141 -6.99 17.04 13.50
N ALA A 142 -6.87 17.42 14.76
CA ALA A 142 -6.95 16.51 15.90
C ALA A 142 -8.12 16.91 16.80
N SER A 143 -8.95 15.95 17.19
CA SER A 143 -10.07 16.17 18.11
C SER A 143 -9.89 15.31 19.36
N PHE A 144 -9.98 15.92 20.51
CA PHE A 144 -9.95 15.27 21.81
C PHE A 144 -11.27 15.47 22.52
N CYS A 145 -11.83 14.37 23.03
CA CYS A 145 -12.92 14.40 23.99
C CYS A 145 -12.37 14.07 25.36
N THR A 146 -12.63 14.90 26.35
CA THR A 146 -12.10 14.73 27.71
C THR A 146 -13.22 14.85 28.76
N TYR A 147 -12.99 14.15 29.87
CA TYR A 147 -13.79 14.28 31.09
C TYR A 147 -12.84 14.17 32.27
N LYS A 148 -12.61 15.30 32.98
CA LYS A 148 -11.74 15.38 34.19
C LYS A 148 -10.34 14.78 33.99
N ARG A 149 -9.71 15.01 32.81
CA ARG A 149 -8.37 14.46 32.45
C ARG A 149 -7.45 15.52 31.86
N GLU A 150 -7.47 16.74 32.39
CA GLU A 150 -6.78 17.93 31.86
C GLU A 150 -5.28 17.67 31.65
N LYS A 151 -4.61 17.04 32.64
CA LYS A 151 -3.17 16.77 32.58
C LYS A 151 -2.77 15.92 31.34
N TYR A 152 -3.59 14.93 31.01
CA TYR A 152 -3.32 14.06 29.84
C TYR A 152 -3.55 14.82 28.52
N ILE A 153 -4.56 15.67 28.48
CA ILE A 153 -4.86 16.48 27.28
C ILE A 153 -3.74 17.46 27.01
N ILE A 154 -3.27 18.19 28.04
CA ILE A 154 -2.18 19.14 27.88
C ILE A 154 -0.93 18.46 27.34
N SER A 155 -0.52 17.34 27.93
CA SER A 155 0.63 16.56 27.44
C SER A 155 0.48 16.08 26.01
N ASN A 156 -0.72 15.64 25.62
CA ASN A 156 -0.97 15.20 24.25
C ASN A 156 -0.98 16.37 23.25
N MET A 157 -1.51 17.52 23.64
CA MET A 157 -1.46 18.75 22.83
C MET A 157 -0.02 19.22 22.60
N GLU A 158 0.83 19.19 23.63
CA GLU A 158 2.24 19.51 23.50
C GLU A 158 2.96 18.58 22.52
N ARG A 159 2.75 17.27 22.63
CA ARG A 159 3.32 16.29 21.71
C ARG A 159 2.85 16.52 20.26
N LEU A 160 1.58 16.83 20.04
CA LEU A 160 1.05 17.13 18.71
C LEU A 160 1.63 18.43 18.15
N ARG A 161 1.76 19.47 18.98
CA ARG A 161 2.42 20.71 18.59
C ARG A 161 3.86 20.44 18.14
N ASP A 162 4.61 19.70 18.93
CA ASP A 162 6.01 19.37 18.63
C ASP A 162 6.13 18.52 17.36
N PHE A 163 5.18 17.61 17.14
CA PHE A 163 5.05 16.88 15.88
C PHE A 163 4.80 17.81 14.69
N GLY A 164 3.83 18.71 14.81
CA GLY A 164 3.51 19.68 13.75
C GLY A 164 4.72 20.56 13.39
N LEU A 165 5.44 21.06 14.42
CA LEU A 165 6.66 21.85 14.23
C LEU A 165 7.77 21.04 13.58
N LYS A 166 8.04 19.82 14.06
CA LYS A 166 9.09 18.93 13.53
C LYS A 166 8.92 18.62 12.05
N TYR A 167 7.68 18.41 11.60
CA TYR A 167 7.39 18.02 10.23
C TYR A 167 6.81 19.16 9.36
N SER A 168 6.78 20.39 9.90
CA SER A 168 6.20 21.56 9.23
C SER A 168 4.77 21.32 8.73
N ILE A 169 3.96 20.61 9.53
CA ILE A 169 2.56 20.31 9.21
C ILE A 169 1.66 21.27 9.99
N PRO A 170 0.83 22.09 9.30
CA PRO A 170 -0.19 22.90 9.96
C PRO A 170 -1.15 22.02 10.77
N LEU A 171 -1.33 22.36 12.05
CA LEU A 171 -2.13 21.58 12.99
C LEU A 171 -3.28 22.40 13.54
N LYS A 172 -4.50 21.84 13.51
CA LYS A 172 -5.67 22.42 14.20
C LYS A 172 -6.18 21.42 15.23
N VAL A 173 -6.24 21.86 16.48
CA VAL A 173 -6.67 21.02 17.60
C VAL A 173 -8.01 21.49 18.12
N PHE A 174 -8.92 20.58 18.33
CA PHE A 174 -10.22 20.77 18.94
C PHE A 174 -10.28 19.97 20.24
N VAL A 175 -10.68 20.62 21.34
CA VAL A 175 -10.89 19.93 22.61
C VAL A 175 -12.34 20.14 23.02
N VAL A 176 -13.03 19.04 23.29
CA VAL A 176 -14.39 19.03 23.85
C VAL A 176 -14.27 18.49 25.27
N ASP A 177 -14.58 19.33 26.23
CA ASP A 177 -14.65 18.94 27.63
C ASP A 177 -16.13 18.67 27.99
N ASN A 178 -16.39 17.50 28.54
CA ASN A 178 -17.72 17.01 28.90
C ASN A 178 -18.01 17.10 30.41
N GLY A 179 -17.25 17.84 31.20
CA GLY A 179 -17.52 17.95 32.62
C GLY A 179 -16.79 18.96 33.41
#